data_f03dc41d405a01815ad388b27c9d8d90
#
_entry.id   f03dc41d405a01815ad388b27c9d8d90
#
_cell.length_a   1.000
_cell.length_b   1.000
_cell.length_c   1.000
_cell.angle_alpha   90.00
_cell.angle_beta   90.00
_cell.angle_gamma   90.00
#
_symmetry.space_group_name_H-M   'P 1'
#
loop_
_entity.id
_entity.type
_entity.pdbx_description
1 polymer ?
#
loop_
_entity_poly.entity_id
_entity_poly.type
_entity_poly.pdbx_seq_one_letter_code
_entity_poly.pdbx_strand_id
1 'polypeptide(L)'
;MSVVSAAPFKPLYMRSPVPRGRRHTLPASEFRSLSPEDAVSVFEIEREAFISVSGECPLHLDEVRHFLTLCPELSLGWFEEGRLVAFIIGSLWDQERLTMDALTLHKPHGTTVHIHVLAVHRTFRQQGKGSILMWRYLQYLRCLPYVRRAVLMCEDFLVPFYQKSGFKAQGRSEITVGPLAFIEMLYPVRGHAFMRRNSGC
;
A
#
# COMPACT_ATOMS: atom_id res chain seq x y z
N MET A 1 51.57 57.94 -48.09
CA MET A 1 50.30 57.29 -48.45
C MET A 1 50.28 55.98 -47.77
N SER A 2 49.58 55.89 -46.62
CA SER A 2 49.49 54.68 -45.82
C SER A 2 48.12 54.10 -46.01
N VAL A 3 48.05 52.86 -46.52
CA VAL A 3 46.82 52.10 -46.69
C VAL A 3 46.54 51.34 -45.41
N VAL A 4 45.46 51.66 -44.72
CA VAL A 4 45.03 50.96 -43.58
C VAL A 4 44.14 49.78 -44.06
N SER A 5 44.62 48.55 -43.84
CA SER A 5 43.90 47.33 -44.13
C SER A 5 42.90 47.04 -43.00
N ALA A 6 41.59 47.04 -43.32
CA ALA A 6 40.55 46.66 -42.41
C ALA A 6 40.42 45.11 -42.35
N ALA A 7 40.60 44.55 -41.17
CA ALA A 7 40.37 43.11 -40.92
C ALA A 7 38.87 42.77 -40.98
N PRO A 8 38.45 41.60 -41.54
CA PRO A 8 37.07 41.24 -41.62
C PRO A 8 36.50 40.79 -40.27
N PHE A 9 35.36 41.33 -39.95
CA PHE A 9 34.58 40.92 -38.79
C PHE A 9 34.21 39.42 -38.89
N LYS A 10 34.59 38.63 -37.88
CA LYS A 10 34.10 37.26 -37.73
C LYS A 10 32.65 37.27 -37.26
N PRO A 11 31.70 36.54 -37.89
CA PRO A 11 30.34 36.46 -37.41
C PRO A 11 30.31 35.72 -36.09
N LEU A 12 29.62 36.32 -35.11
CA LEU A 12 29.27 35.69 -33.85
C LEU A 12 28.37 34.48 -34.13
N TYR A 13 28.91 33.28 -33.90
CA TYR A 13 28.11 32.05 -33.89
C TYR A 13 27.06 32.16 -32.76
N MET A 14 25.81 32.42 -33.11
CA MET A 14 24.69 32.20 -32.21
C MET A 14 24.66 30.71 -31.89
N ARG A 15 25.02 30.36 -30.65
CA ARG A 15 24.77 29.02 -30.11
C ARG A 15 23.25 28.80 -30.11
N SER A 16 22.81 27.87 -30.94
CA SER A 16 21.43 27.35 -30.88
C SER A 16 21.11 26.93 -29.44
N PRO A 17 19.93 27.28 -28.88
CA PRO A 17 19.56 26.86 -27.56
C PRO A 17 19.52 25.32 -27.55
N VAL A 18 20.36 24.71 -26.72
CA VAL A 18 20.30 23.28 -26.43
C VAL A 18 18.87 22.96 -25.99
N PRO A 19 18.18 22.01 -26.62
CA PRO A 19 16.84 21.63 -26.19
C PRO A 19 16.94 21.24 -24.72
N ARG A 20 16.29 21.99 -23.84
CA ARG A 20 16.13 21.61 -22.44
C ARG A 20 15.43 20.26 -22.46
N GLY A 21 16.17 19.20 -22.10
CA GLY A 21 15.61 17.87 -21.97
C GLY A 21 14.32 17.95 -21.18
N ARG A 22 13.26 17.32 -21.69
CA ARG A 22 11.98 17.21 -21.00
C ARG A 22 12.31 16.75 -19.59
N ARG A 23 12.00 17.55 -18.60
CA ARG A 23 12.01 17.11 -17.22
C ARG A 23 11.04 15.95 -17.19
N HIS A 24 11.52 14.75 -16.96
CA HIS A 24 10.67 13.60 -16.67
C HIS A 24 9.95 13.92 -15.36
N THR A 25 8.75 14.49 -15.47
CA THR A 25 7.86 14.58 -14.32
C THR A 25 7.50 13.15 -13.96
N LEU A 26 7.80 12.74 -12.72
CA LEU A 26 7.30 11.49 -12.20
C LEU A 26 5.77 11.49 -12.33
N PRO A 27 5.16 10.35 -12.68
CA PRO A 27 3.71 10.28 -12.74
C PRO A 27 3.12 10.70 -11.39
N ALA A 28 2.03 11.45 -11.43
CA ALA A 28 1.35 11.90 -10.23
C ALA A 28 0.85 10.69 -9.45
N SER A 29 1.37 10.51 -8.22
CA SER A 29 0.94 9.47 -7.30
C SER A 29 -0.07 10.05 -6.31
N GLU A 30 -1.21 9.37 -6.16
CA GLU A 30 -2.24 9.69 -5.20
C GLU A 30 -2.45 8.51 -4.25
N PHE A 31 -2.56 8.82 -2.96
CA PHE A 31 -2.93 7.85 -1.93
C PHE A 31 -4.23 8.29 -1.28
N ARG A 32 -5.26 7.47 -1.38
CA ARG A 32 -6.57 7.75 -0.79
C ARG A 32 -7.27 6.48 -0.33
N SER A 33 -8.27 6.63 0.53
CA SER A 33 -9.20 5.55 0.84
C SER A 33 -9.90 5.07 -0.44
N LEU A 34 -10.21 3.80 -0.48
CA LEU A 34 -11.01 3.21 -1.55
C LEU A 34 -12.50 3.44 -1.29
N SER A 35 -13.26 3.50 -2.35
CA SER A 35 -14.72 3.57 -2.33
C SER A 35 -15.34 2.34 -3.01
N PRO A 36 -16.64 2.08 -2.85
CA PRO A 36 -17.31 0.96 -3.53
C PRO A 36 -17.16 0.99 -5.06
N GLU A 37 -16.99 2.17 -5.65
CA GLU A 37 -16.76 2.35 -7.09
C GLU A 37 -15.41 1.76 -7.54
N ASP A 38 -14.44 1.69 -6.63
CA ASP A 38 -13.12 1.09 -6.90
C ASP A 38 -13.14 -0.44 -6.86
N ALA A 39 -14.24 -1.07 -6.40
CA ALA A 39 -14.31 -2.50 -6.10
C ALA A 39 -13.95 -3.40 -7.29
N VAL A 40 -14.33 -3.03 -8.50
CA VAL A 40 -14.01 -3.81 -9.71
C VAL A 40 -12.51 -3.79 -9.96
N SER A 41 -11.87 -2.63 -9.92
CA SER A 41 -10.42 -2.50 -10.12
C SER A 41 -9.63 -3.22 -9.03
N VAL A 42 -10.11 -3.16 -7.79
CA VAL A 42 -9.56 -3.91 -6.65
C VAL A 42 -9.62 -5.41 -6.92
N PHE A 43 -10.79 -5.91 -7.27
CA PHE A 43 -11.03 -7.33 -7.51
C PHE A 43 -10.19 -7.88 -8.69
N GLU A 44 -10.04 -7.09 -9.75
CA GLU A 44 -9.18 -7.47 -10.89
C GLU A 44 -7.73 -7.65 -10.47
N ILE A 45 -7.17 -6.72 -9.69
CA ILE A 45 -5.80 -6.82 -9.18
C ILE A 45 -5.64 -8.01 -8.24
N GLU A 46 -6.58 -8.21 -7.33
CA GLU A 46 -6.58 -9.32 -6.38
C GLU A 46 -6.63 -10.66 -7.11
N ARG A 47 -7.55 -10.82 -8.03
CA ARG A 47 -7.69 -12.05 -8.82
C ARG A 47 -6.39 -12.40 -9.55
N GLU A 48 -5.74 -11.44 -10.20
CA GLU A 48 -4.45 -11.65 -10.86
C GLU A 48 -3.33 -11.99 -9.87
N ALA A 49 -3.38 -11.42 -8.65
CA ALA A 49 -2.37 -11.65 -7.65
C ALA A 49 -2.44 -13.05 -7.04
N PHE A 50 -3.63 -13.54 -6.75
CA PHE A 50 -3.85 -14.75 -5.96
C PHE A 50 -4.17 -15.99 -6.80
N ILE A 51 -4.84 -15.87 -7.94
CA ILE A 51 -5.09 -17.02 -8.82
C ILE A 51 -3.79 -17.64 -9.34
N SER A 52 -2.77 -16.82 -9.58
CA SER A 52 -1.46 -17.31 -10.04
C SER A 52 -0.66 -18.06 -8.97
N VAL A 53 -0.99 -17.88 -7.68
CA VAL A 53 -0.23 -18.44 -6.55
C VAL A 53 -0.99 -19.55 -5.84
N SER A 54 -2.25 -19.33 -5.46
CA SER A 54 -3.04 -20.26 -4.65
C SER A 54 -4.30 -20.80 -5.35
N GLY A 55 -4.67 -20.25 -6.50
CA GLY A 55 -5.89 -20.64 -7.21
C GLY A 55 -7.18 -20.04 -6.64
N GLU A 56 -7.12 -19.37 -5.49
CA GLU A 56 -8.29 -18.77 -4.82
C GLU A 56 -8.02 -17.30 -4.47
N CYS A 57 -9.06 -16.47 -4.55
CA CYS A 57 -9.02 -15.08 -4.10
C CYS A 57 -9.34 -14.99 -2.61
N PRO A 58 -8.60 -14.18 -1.80
CA PRO A 58 -8.92 -13.95 -0.40
C PRO A 58 -10.30 -13.33 -0.19
N LEU A 59 -10.72 -12.43 -1.08
CA LEU A 59 -12.02 -11.77 -1.05
C LEU A 59 -12.74 -11.92 -2.39
N HIS A 60 -14.04 -12.16 -2.35
CA HIS A 60 -14.92 -12.07 -3.52
C HIS A 60 -15.36 -10.62 -3.75
N LEU A 61 -15.82 -10.29 -4.96
CA LEU A 61 -16.24 -8.93 -5.32
C LEU A 61 -17.27 -8.34 -4.36
N ASP A 62 -18.22 -9.15 -3.91
CA ASP A 62 -19.27 -8.70 -2.97
C ASP A 62 -18.70 -8.41 -1.58
N GLU A 63 -17.70 -9.17 -1.13
CA GLU A 63 -16.98 -8.93 0.12
C GLU A 63 -16.12 -7.67 0.03
N VAL A 64 -15.46 -7.43 -1.11
CA VAL A 64 -14.74 -6.18 -1.36
C VAL A 64 -15.69 -5.00 -1.25
N ARG A 65 -16.83 -5.03 -1.95
CA ARG A 65 -17.86 -3.98 -1.85
C ARG A 65 -18.38 -3.79 -0.45
N HIS A 66 -18.60 -4.87 0.27
CA HIS A 66 -19.07 -4.85 1.64
C HIS A 66 -18.12 -4.08 2.56
N PHE A 67 -16.83 -4.42 2.57
CA PHE A 67 -15.84 -3.72 3.40
C PHE A 67 -15.64 -2.27 2.97
N LEU A 68 -15.62 -1.97 1.67
CA LEU A 68 -15.49 -0.60 1.17
C LEU A 68 -16.73 0.26 1.47
N THR A 69 -17.88 -0.35 1.71
CA THR A 69 -19.10 0.34 2.15
C THR A 69 -19.11 0.55 3.65
N LEU A 70 -18.74 -0.47 4.45
CA LEU A 70 -18.81 -0.41 5.91
C LEU A 70 -17.68 0.39 6.55
N CYS A 71 -16.45 0.25 6.05
CA CYS A 71 -15.25 0.81 6.66
C CYS A 71 -14.23 1.27 5.61
N PRO A 72 -14.61 2.19 4.71
CA PRO A 72 -13.71 2.70 3.67
C PRO A 72 -12.46 3.34 4.24
N GLU A 73 -12.52 3.91 5.44
CA GLU A 73 -11.40 4.51 6.16
C GLU A 73 -10.32 3.50 6.57
N LEU A 74 -10.61 2.20 6.53
CA LEU A 74 -9.63 1.14 6.79
C LEU A 74 -9.03 0.55 5.51
N SER A 75 -9.26 1.19 4.39
CA SER A 75 -8.65 0.88 3.09
C SER A 75 -7.66 1.97 2.68
N LEU A 76 -6.70 1.59 1.85
CA LEU A 76 -5.78 2.53 1.21
C LEU A 76 -5.49 2.07 -0.22
N GLY A 77 -5.73 2.95 -1.18
CA GLY A 77 -5.36 2.77 -2.57
C GLY A 77 -4.19 3.66 -2.98
N TRP A 78 -3.31 3.15 -3.78
CA TRP A 78 -2.28 3.90 -4.49
C TRP A 78 -2.65 4.00 -5.95
N PHE A 79 -2.79 5.23 -6.44
CA PHE A 79 -3.15 5.53 -7.82
C PHE A 79 -1.99 6.24 -8.52
N GLU A 80 -1.72 5.87 -9.76
CA GLU A 80 -0.82 6.59 -10.66
C GLU A 80 -1.62 6.99 -11.91
N GLU A 81 -1.64 8.28 -12.22
CA GLU A 81 -2.43 8.83 -13.33
C GLU A 81 -3.91 8.40 -13.30
N GLY A 82 -4.51 8.34 -12.11
CA GLY A 82 -5.89 7.93 -11.90
C GLY A 82 -6.15 6.43 -11.96
N ARG A 83 -5.11 5.61 -12.17
CA ARG A 83 -5.20 4.15 -12.24
C ARG A 83 -4.75 3.51 -10.92
N LEU A 84 -5.55 2.60 -10.39
CA LEU A 84 -5.18 1.85 -9.19
C LEU A 84 -3.99 0.93 -9.48
N VAL A 85 -2.91 1.05 -8.72
CA VAL A 85 -1.69 0.25 -8.88
C VAL A 85 -1.42 -0.69 -7.71
N ALA A 86 -1.90 -0.34 -6.52
CA ALA A 86 -1.80 -1.18 -5.33
C ALA A 86 -2.85 -0.79 -4.29
N PHE A 87 -3.21 -1.71 -3.41
CA PHE A 87 -4.19 -1.43 -2.37
C PHE A 87 -4.03 -2.31 -1.13
N ILE A 88 -4.60 -1.83 -0.02
CA ILE A 88 -4.83 -2.57 1.22
C ILE A 88 -6.30 -2.42 1.59
N ILE A 89 -6.91 -3.52 2.05
CA ILE A 89 -8.24 -3.52 2.64
C ILE A 89 -8.14 -4.11 4.04
N GLY A 90 -8.73 -3.42 5.01
CA GLY A 90 -8.84 -3.86 6.38
C GLY A 90 -10.26 -3.71 6.92
N SER A 91 -10.51 -4.34 8.06
CA SER A 91 -11.71 -4.15 8.87
C SER A 91 -11.36 -4.12 10.36
N LEU A 92 -12.28 -3.73 11.22
CA LEU A 92 -12.07 -3.79 12.66
C LEU A 92 -12.50 -5.15 13.22
N TRP A 93 -11.71 -5.59 14.18
CA TRP A 93 -11.92 -6.81 14.96
C TRP A 93 -11.81 -6.52 16.45
N ASP A 94 -12.60 -7.19 17.28
CA ASP A 94 -12.72 -6.93 18.71
C ASP A 94 -11.87 -7.84 19.59
N GLN A 95 -11.08 -8.74 18.98
CA GLN A 95 -10.18 -9.66 19.68
C GLN A 95 -8.73 -9.45 19.24
N GLU A 96 -7.78 -10.00 20.00
CA GLU A 96 -6.36 -9.93 19.68
C GLU A 96 -5.96 -10.93 18.60
N ARG A 97 -6.60 -12.10 18.58
CA ARG A 97 -6.36 -13.16 17.61
C ARG A 97 -7.51 -13.22 16.59
N LEU A 98 -7.17 -13.59 15.36
CA LEU A 98 -8.16 -13.76 14.30
C LEU A 98 -8.85 -15.14 14.44
N THR A 99 -10.16 -15.15 14.27
CA THR A 99 -10.97 -16.36 14.13
C THR A 99 -11.61 -16.39 12.74
N MET A 100 -12.25 -17.50 12.37
CA MET A 100 -12.94 -17.61 11.07
C MET A 100 -13.93 -16.47 10.83
N ASP A 101 -14.60 -16.00 11.87
CA ASP A 101 -15.55 -14.89 11.78
C ASP A 101 -14.89 -13.57 11.35
N ALA A 102 -13.62 -13.38 11.68
CA ALA A 102 -12.87 -12.19 11.28
C ALA A 102 -12.72 -12.05 9.76
N LEU A 103 -12.88 -13.12 9.01
CA LEU A 103 -12.80 -13.10 7.54
C LEU A 103 -13.95 -12.32 6.89
N THR A 104 -15.12 -12.31 7.54
CA THR A 104 -16.36 -11.75 6.98
C THR A 104 -16.97 -10.65 7.81
N LEU A 105 -16.62 -10.54 9.09
CA LEU A 105 -17.24 -9.60 10.01
C LEU A 105 -16.38 -8.34 10.20
N HIS A 106 -17.06 -7.21 10.26
CA HIS A 106 -16.53 -5.95 10.73
C HIS A 106 -17.12 -5.62 12.10
N LYS A 107 -16.28 -5.36 13.09
CA LYS A 107 -16.67 -4.99 14.46
C LYS A 107 -16.42 -3.51 14.72
N PRO A 108 -17.40 -2.61 14.60
CA PRO A 108 -17.20 -1.15 14.62
C PRO A 108 -16.52 -0.61 15.88
N HIS A 109 -16.60 -1.34 17.00
CA HIS A 109 -15.99 -0.97 18.28
C HIS A 109 -14.67 -1.70 18.56
N GLY A 110 -14.18 -2.48 17.59
CA GLY A 110 -12.92 -3.19 17.72
C GLY A 110 -11.73 -2.24 17.74
N THR A 111 -10.64 -2.69 18.34
CA THR A 111 -9.38 -1.96 18.41
C THR A 111 -8.25 -2.64 17.62
N THR A 112 -8.55 -3.77 17.03
CA THR A 112 -7.67 -4.52 16.13
C THR A 112 -8.08 -4.27 14.68
N VAL A 113 -7.14 -3.85 13.85
CA VAL A 113 -7.35 -3.81 12.40
C VAL A 113 -6.92 -5.16 11.83
N HIS A 114 -7.87 -5.88 11.25
CA HIS A 114 -7.59 -7.05 10.44
C HIS A 114 -7.30 -6.61 9.00
N ILE A 115 -6.07 -6.79 8.56
CA ILE A 115 -5.67 -6.56 7.18
C ILE A 115 -6.00 -7.81 6.37
N HIS A 116 -7.03 -7.72 5.54
CA HIS A 116 -7.50 -8.84 4.71
C HIS A 116 -6.59 -9.11 3.52
N VAL A 117 -6.15 -8.04 2.85
CA VAL A 117 -5.39 -8.16 1.62
C VAL A 117 -4.47 -6.95 1.42
N LEU A 118 -3.27 -7.24 0.92
CA LEU A 118 -2.35 -6.30 0.30
C LEU A 118 -2.03 -6.85 -1.08
N ALA A 119 -2.33 -6.10 -2.12
CA ALA A 119 -2.02 -6.52 -3.48
C ALA A 119 -1.43 -5.38 -4.31
N VAL A 120 -0.55 -5.74 -5.23
CA VAL A 120 0.08 -4.84 -6.20
C VAL A 120 -0.21 -5.35 -7.59
N HIS A 121 -0.68 -4.45 -8.47
CA HIS A 121 -0.92 -4.76 -9.87
C HIS A 121 0.34 -5.36 -10.52
N ARG A 122 0.19 -6.40 -11.31
CA ARG A 122 1.32 -7.19 -11.88
C ARG A 122 2.40 -6.34 -12.54
N THR A 123 2.01 -5.29 -13.27
CA THR A 123 2.93 -4.39 -13.98
C THR A 123 3.83 -3.59 -13.04
N PHE A 124 3.43 -3.42 -11.78
CA PHE A 124 4.11 -2.62 -10.76
C PHE A 124 4.77 -3.45 -9.66
N ARG A 125 4.77 -4.79 -9.79
CA ARG A 125 5.45 -5.67 -8.82
C ARG A 125 6.97 -5.54 -8.91
N GLN A 126 7.65 -5.99 -7.84
CA GLN A 126 9.11 -5.97 -7.71
C GLN A 126 9.73 -4.54 -7.76
N GLN A 127 8.92 -3.53 -7.49
CA GLN A 127 9.34 -2.11 -7.42
C GLN A 127 9.26 -1.54 -5.99
N GLY A 128 9.10 -2.40 -4.99
CA GLY A 128 8.96 -1.99 -3.59
C GLY A 128 7.63 -1.35 -3.21
N LYS A 129 6.65 -1.31 -4.14
CA LYS A 129 5.35 -0.63 -3.89
C LYS A 129 4.56 -1.23 -2.74
N GLY A 130 4.58 -2.54 -2.56
CA GLY A 130 3.90 -3.20 -1.44
C GLY A 130 4.46 -2.76 -0.08
N SER A 131 5.77 -2.66 0.05
CA SER A 131 6.43 -2.18 1.28
C SER A 131 6.13 -0.72 1.57
N ILE A 132 6.14 0.14 0.54
CA ILE A 132 5.82 1.56 0.66
C ILE A 132 4.36 1.74 1.08
N LEU A 133 3.43 1.02 0.45
CA LEU A 133 2.01 1.09 0.75
C LEU A 133 1.72 0.61 2.17
N MET A 134 2.32 -0.52 2.59
CA MET A 134 2.20 -1.03 3.97
C MET A 134 2.72 -0.01 4.98
N TRP A 135 3.89 0.57 4.73
CA TRP A 135 4.43 1.62 5.60
C TRP A 135 3.48 2.82 5.74
N ARG A 136 2.94 3.32 4.62
CA ARG A 136 1.97 4.43 4.63
C ARG A 136 0.70 4.06 5.39
N TYR A 137 0.20 2.85 5.17
CA TYR A 137 -0.99 2.36 5.86
C TYR A 137 -0.78 2.29 7.38
N LEU A 138 0.33 1.75 7.84
CA LEU A 138 0.66 1.68 9.26
C LEU A 138 0.84 3.08 9.88
N GLN A 139 1.42 4.04 9.14
CA GLN A 139 1.48 5.44 9.61
C GLN A 139 0.09 6.06 9.71
N TYR A 140 -0.78 5.78 8.75
CA TYR A 140 -2.16 6.23 8.79
C TYR A 140 -2.94 5.65 9.98
N LEU A 141 -2.81 4.34 10.24
CA LEU A 141 -3.46 3.70 11.39
C LEU A 141 -3.08 4.35 12.73
N ARG A 142 -1.87 4.90 12.84
CA ARG A 142 -1.41 5.62 14.05
C ARG A 142 -2.17 6.93 14.28
N CYS A 143 -2.81 7.46 13.27
CA CYS A 143 -3.67 8.65 13.37
C CYS A 143 -5.07 8.30 13.87
N LEU A 144 -5.47 7.03 13.83
CA LEU A 144 -6.78 6.57 14.29
C LEU A 144 -6.71 6.26 15.80
N PRO A 145 -7.42 7.01 16.66
CA PRO A 145 -7.24 6.93 18.12
C PRO A 145 -7.73 5.61 18.71
N TYR A 146 -8.64 4.90 18.03
CA TYR A 146 -9.21 3.63 18.46
C TYR A 146 -8.37 2.42 18.06
N VAL A 147 -7.42 2.55 17.12
CA VAL A 147 -6.60 1.44 16.64
C VAL A 147 -5.43 1.20 17.58
N ARG A 148 -5.30 0.00 18.11
CA ARG A 148 -4.23 -0.42 19.01
C ARG A 148 -3.25 -1.39 18.36
N ARG A 149 -3.71 -2.16 17.40
CA ARG A 149 -2.91 -3.15 16.68
C ARG A 149 -3.42 -3.40 15.27
N ALA A 150 -2.54 -3.89 14.41
CA ALA A 150 -2.90 -4.46 13.12
C ALA A 150 -2.50 -5.93 13.10
N VAL A 151 -3.36 -6.78 12.62
CA VAL A 151 -3.17 -8.23 12.53
C VAL A 151 -3.48 -8.69 11.11
N LEU A 152 -2.69 -9.59 10.61
CA LEU A 152 -2.94 -10.27 9.34
C LEU A 152 -2.54 -11.74 9.45
N MET A 153 -2.98 -12.53 8.51
CA MET A 153 -2.47 -13.89 8.30
C MET A 153 -1.81 -14.00 6.94
N CYS A 154 -0.73 -14.73 6.86
CA CYS A 154 0.01 -14.95 5.61
C CYS A 154 0.60 -16.36 5.54
N GLU A 155 0.91 -16.80 4.34
CA GLU A 155 1.68 -18.01 4.14
C GLU A 155 3.14 -17.84 4.62
N ASP A 156 3.80 -18.93 4.99
CA ASP A 156 5.16 -18.94 5.57
C ASP A 156 6.17 -18.14 4.76
N PHE A 157 6.13 -18.22 3.44
CA PHE A 157 7.10 -17.55 2.57
C PHE A 157 6.95 -16.01 2.57
N LEU A 158 5.81 -15.46 3.03
CA LEU A 158 5.56 -14.02 3.16
C LEU A 158 5.97 -13.45 4.53
N VAL A 159 6.24 -14.31 5.51
CA VAL A 159 6.66 -13.89 6.87
C VAL A 159 7.83 -12.91 6.83
N PRO A 160 8.92 -13.14 6.07
CA PRO A 160 10.04 -12.19 6.02
C PRO A 160 9.64 -10.80 5.46
N PHE A 161 8.71 -10.75 4.51
CA PHE A 161 8.19 -9.49 3.96
C PHE A 161 7.50 -8.66 5.05
N TYR A 162 6.60 -9.27 5.82
CA TYR A 162 5.88 -8.58 6.89
C TYR A 162 6.78 -8.25 8.08
N GLN A 163 7.75 -9.10 8.40
CA GLN A 163 8.74 -8.79 9.44
C GLN A 163 9.55 -7.54 9.12
N LYS A 164 9.96 -7.34 7.87
CA LYS A 164 10.63 -6.10 7.41
C LYS A 164 9.76 -4.86 7.59
N SER A 165 8.44 -5.01 7.55
CA SER A 165 7.47 -3.94 7.81
C SER A 165 7.22 -3.71 9.31
N GLY A 166 7.82 -4.49 10.19
CA GLY A 166 7.72 -4.38 11.65
C GLY A 166 6.70 -5.31 12.31
N PHE A 167 6.06 -6.20 11.55
CA PHE A 167 5.19 -7.22 12.12
C PHE A 167 5.99 -8.31 12.84
N LYS A 168 5.37 -8.91 13.85
CA LYS A 168 5.90 -10.05 14.61
C LYS A 168 5.02 -11.27 14.39
N ALA A 169 5.66 -12.41 14.12
CA ALA A 169 4.94 -13.67 14.00
C ALA A 169 4.39 -14.10 15.37
N GLN A 170 3.10 -14.48 15.40
CA GLN A 170 2.39 -14.92 16.60
C GLN A 170 2.19 -16.47 16.64
N GLY A 171 2.68 -17.16 15.63
CA GLY A 171 2.46 -18.58 15.44
C GLY A 171 1.35 -18.89 14.43
N ARG A 172 0.94 -20.14 14.38
CA ARG A 172 -0.11 -20.57 13.47
C ARG A 172 -1.44 -19.90 13.75
N SER A 173 -2.09 -19.45 12.68
CA SER A 173 -3.48 -19.00 12.73
C SER A 173 -4.41 -20.18 12.97
N GLU A 174 -5.50 -19.94 13.67
CA GLU A 174 -6.61 -20.89 13.76
C GLU A 174 -7.39 -20.99 12.44
N ILE A 175 -7.21 -20.01 11.56
CA ILE A 175 -7.88 -19.94 10.26
C ILE A 175 -7.11 -20.82 9.27
N THR A 176 -7.86 -21.68 8.58
CA THR A 176 -7.38 -22.47 7.46
C THR A 176 -8.31 -22.27 6.26
N VAL A 177 -7.75 -22.22 5.06
CA VAL A 177 -8.51 -22.14 3.81
C VAL A 177 -8.08 -23.35 2.96
N GLY A 178 -8.96 -24.35 2.88
CA GLY A 178 -8.62 -25.61 2.24
C GLY A 178 -7.37 -26.25 2.90
N PRO A 179 -6.36 -26.64 2.10
CA PRO A 179 -5.10 -27.21 2.62
C PRO A 179 -4.11 -26.15 3.11
N LEU A 180 -4.39 -24.86 2.95
CA LEU A 180 -3.49 -23.77 3.29
C LEU A 180 -3.50 -23.50 4.79
N ALA A 181 -2.31 -23.46 5.37
CA ALA A 181 -2.08 -23.00 6.74
C ALA A 181 -1.40 -21.63 6.72
N PHE A 182 -1.77 -20.79 7.68
CA PHE A 182 -1.28 -19.43 7.77
C PHE A 182 -0.56 -19.15 9.07
N ILE A 183 0.35 -18.19 9.03
CA ILE A 183 0.98 -17.58 10.19
C ILE A 183 0.28 -16.25 10.47
N GLU A 184 -0.12 -16.07 11.72
CA GLU A 184 -0.67 -14.80 12.18
C GLU A 184 0.45 -13.83 12.53
N MET A 185 0.35 -12.61 12.00
CA MET A 185 1.33 -11.55 12.16
C MET A 185 0.69 -10.37 12.86
N LEU A 186 1.38 -9.80 13.85
CA LEU A 186 0.90 -8.69 14.66
C LEU A 186 1.83 -7.49 14.58
N TYR A 187 1.25 -6.30 14.42
CA TYR A 187 1.92 -5.01 14.51
C TYR A 187 1.26 -4.16 15.59
N PRO A 188 1.97 -3.79 16.69
CA PRO A 188 1.43 -2.89 17.70
C PRO A 188 1.38 -1.46 17.16
N VAL A 189 0.18 -0.90 17.02
CA VAL A 189 -0.02 0.47 16.58
C VAL A 189 0.12 1.41 17.78
N ARG A 190 1.16 2.25 17.74
CA ARG A 190 1.41 3.28 18.79
C ARG A 190 1.04 4.64 18.21
N GLY A 191 0.11 5.33 18.86
CA GLY A 191 -0.32 6.66 18.45
C GLY A 191 0.79 7.71 18.48
N HIS A 192 0.63 8.80 17.75
CA HIS A 192 1.60 9.90 17.70
C HIS A 192 1.92 10.51 19.07
N ALA A 193 0.96 10.53 20.00
CA ALA A 193 1.16 11.01 21.37
C ALA A 193 2.17 10.17 22.16
N PHE A 194 2.27 8.86 21.88
CA PHE A 194 3.25 7.99 22.51
C PHE A 194 4.67 8.27 22.01
N MET A 195 4.82 8.63 20.74
CA MET A 195 6.13 8.94 20.14
C MET A 195 6.70 10.25 20.70
N ARG A 196 5.85 11.24 21.00
CA ARG A 196 6.30 12.53 21.59
C ARG A 196 6.80 12.37 23.04
N ARG A 197 6.29 11.40 23.78
CA ARG A 197 6.75 11.14 25.18
C ARG A 197 8.11 10.46 25.24
N ASN A 198 8.49 9.71 24.20
CA ASN A 198 9.77 8.98 24.15
C ASN A 198 10.88 9.73 23.39
N SER A 199 10.59 10.86 22.76
CA SER A 199 11.59 11.72 22.12
C SER A 199 12.05 12.89 22.98
N GLY A 200 11.70 12.88 24.24
CA GLY A 200 12.14 13.84 25.26
C GLY A 200 13.27 13.25 26.11
N CYS A 201 14.47 13.20 25.54
CA CYS A 201 15.75 13.15 26.23
C CYS A 201 16.60 14.26 25.70
#